data_b2f6cfad67814f25087987fb57f731ea
#
_entry.id   b2f6cfad67814f25087987fb57f731ea
#
_cell.length_a   1.000
_cell.length_b   1.000
_cell.length_c   1.000
_cell.angle_alpha   90.00
_cell.angle_beta   90.00
_cell.angle_gamma   90.00
#
_symmetry.space_group_name_H-M   'P 1'
#
loop_
_entity.id
_entity.type
_entity.pdbx_description
1 polymer ?
#
loop_
_entity_poly.entity_id
_entity_poly.type
_entity_poly.pdbx_seq_one_letter_code
_entity_poly.pdbx_strand_id
1 'polypeptide(L)'
;MTTVTRIKPSAAWLWAGALIGLAVLSLFVGVTSISLRDVFADAGATKLFVVSRLPRTLAVLITGAALAVSGTVMQMLVRNRFVEPMTAGTGQGAALGILLSVTVFPAAPLMAKMVIASVTALAASVIFLMIVRRLPPQQPLLVPLVGMVYGGILGAMVVFFAYQTDLLQYVSVWMNGEFSGVLKGRYELLWLAAITAIFCYIVADHFSIIGMGHEISINLGLNYKQVMLMGLIAISIVSALTVVTVGMIPFVGLVVPNIISRRMGDNLRATLPATAMMGAGMVLASDILGRLLRYPFEIPVGSVFGVIGAVIFLWLLYAPARHAR
;
A
#
# COMPACT_ATOMS: atom_id res chain seq x y z
N MET A 1 32.95 1.75 6.23
CA MET A 1 32.52 2.01 4.84
C MET A 1 31.86 0.75 4.34
N THR A 2 30.54 0.65 4.47
CA THR A 2 29.75 -0.48 3.95
C THR A 2 29.58 -0.28 2.46
N THR A 3 30.13 -1.19 1.66
CA THR A 3 29.92 -1.23 0.21
C THR A 3 28.42 -1.36 -0.05
N VAL A 4 27.77 -0.26 -0.46
CA VAL A 4 26.40 -0.27 -0.96
C VAL A 4 26.38 -1.18 -2.19
N THR A 5 25.83 -2.37 -2.05
CA THR A 5 25.64 -3.29 -3.18
C THR A 5 24.58 -2.67 -4.10
N ARG A 6 25.01 -1.81 -5.02
CA ARG A 6 24.16 -1.32 -6.11
C ARG A 6 23.71 -2.54 -6.91
N ILE A 7 22.43 -2.63 -7.21
CA ILE A 7 21.94 -3.62 -8.19
C ILE A 7 22.80 -3.44 -9.44
N LYS A 8 23.46 -4.52 -9.88
CA LYS A 8 24.17 -4.48 -11.17
C LYS A 8 23.17 -4.00 -12.23
N PRO A 9 23.52 -3.08 -13.12
CA PRO A 9 22.60 -2.56 -14.14
C PRO A 9 21.85 -3.68 -14.88
N SER A 10 22.51 -4.80 -15.16
CA SER A 10 21.92 -5.99 -15.76
C SER A 10 20.77 -6.59 -14.95
N ALA A 11 20.88 -6.60 -13.63
CA ALA A 11 19.80 -7.12 -12.76
C ALA A 11 18.59 -6.17 -12.72
N ALA A 12 18.79 -4.85 -12.75
CA ALA A 12 17.69 -3.89 -12.80
C ALA A 12 16.85 -4.03 -14.08
N TRP A 13 17.49 -4.26 -15.23
CA TRP A 13 16.80 -4.52 -16.49
C TRP A 13 16.01 -5.82 -16.48
N LEU A 14 16.53 -6.87 -15.84
CA LEU A 14 15.80 -8.13 -15.66
C LEU A 14 14.53 -7.95 -14.81
N TRP A 15 14.61 -7.20 -13.72
CA TRP A 15 13.44 -6.89 -12.88
C TRP A 15 12.40 -6.06 -13.62
N ALA A 16 12.85 -5.05 -14.38
CA ALA A 16 11.95 -4.24 -15.21
C ALA A 16 11.28 -5.08 -16.29
N GLY A 17 12.04 -5.92 -16.98
CA GLY A 17 11.51 -6.85 -17.99
C GLY A 17 10.49 -7.84 -17.42
N ALA A 18 10.76 -8.42 -16.25
CA ALA A 18 9.82 -9.30 -15.55
C ALA A 18 8.53 -8.59 -15.17
N LEU A 19 8.63 -7.35 -14.64
CA LEU A 19 7.45 -6.54 -14.30
C LEU A 19 6.61 -6.19 -15.53
N ILE A 20 7.25 -5.80 -16.63
CA ILE A 20 6.55 -5.54 -17.90
C ILE A 20 5.88 -6.81 -18.41
N GLY A 21 6.57 -7.96 -18.37
CA GLY A 21 5.99 -9.26 -18.78
C GLY A 21 4.76 -9.62 -17.94
N LEU A 22 4.82 -9.44 -16.61
CA LEU A 22 3.67 -9.65 -15.73
C LEU A 22 2.54 -8.65 -16.03
N ALA A 23 2.86 -7.39 -16.31
CA ALA A 23 1.85 -6.38 -16.66
C ALA A 23 1.14 -6.73 -17.96
N VAL A 24 1.89 -7.13 -18.99
CA VAL A 24 1.32 -7.61 -20.25
C VAL A 24 0.45 -8.86 -20.02
N LEU A 25 0.92 -9.84 -19.25
CA LEU A 25 0.13 -11.02 -18.90
C LEU A 25 -1.17 -10.64 -18.20
N SER A 26 -1.14 -9.70 -17.25
CA SER A 26 -2.32 -9.22 -16.52
C SER A 26 -3.39 -8.64 -17.44
N LEU A 27 -3.01 -7.98 -18.53
CA LEU A 27 -3.96 -7.39 -19.49
C LEU A 27 -4.79 -8.46 -20.22
N PHE A 28 -4.24 -9.67 -20.40
CA PHE A 28 -4.90 -10.74 -21.14
C PHE A 28 -5.56 -11.80 -20.24
N VAL A 29 -5.17 -11.89 -18.96
CA VAL A 29 -5.80 -12.81 -17.99
C VAL A 29 -7.13 -12.24 -17.49
N GLY A 30 -8.22 -13.01 -17.58
CA GLY A 30 -9.54 -12.68 -17.04
C GLY A 30 -10.64 -13.58 -17.58
N VAL A 31 -11.86 -13.42 -17.10
CA VAL A 31 -13.01 -14.28 -17.42
C VAL A 31 -13.30 -14.32 -18.93
N THR A 32 -13.24 -13.16 -19.59
CA THR A 32 -13.41 -13.06 -21.04
C THR A 32 -12.03 -13.17 -21.71
N SER A 33 -11.82 -14.15 -22.56
CA SER A 33 -10.60 -14.27 -23.36
C SER A 33 -10.58 -13.17 -24.43
N ILE A 34 -9.55 -12.34 -24.41
CA ILE A 34 -9.33 -11.30 -25.42
C ILE A 34 -7.95 -11.58 -26.02
N SER A 35 -7.88 -11.73 -27.33
CA SER A 35 -6.61 -11.82 -28.04
C SER A 35 -6.10 -10.41 -28.43
N LEU A 36 -4.81 -10.30 -28.69
CA LEU A 36 -4.21 -9.05 -29.17
C LEU A 36 -4.86 -8.56 -30.46
N ARG A 37 -5.32 -9.50 -31.31
CA ARG A 37 -6.01 -9.20 -32.55
C ARG A 37 -7.40 -8.61 -32.30
N ASP A 38 -8.13 -9.13 -31.30
CA ASP A 38 -9.47 -8.69 -30.97
C ASP A 38 -9.48 -7.24 -30.46
N VAL A 39 -8.44 -6.84 -29.71
CA VAL A 39 -8.30 -5.46 -29.21
C VAL A 39 -8.29 -4.44 -30.35
N PHE A 40 -7.78 -4.80 -31.54
CA PHE A 40 -7.72 -3.90 -32.69
C PHE A 40 -8.84 -4.13 -33.72
N ALA A 41 -9.50 -5.30 -33.69
CA ALA A 41 -10.50 -5.68 -34.68
C ALA A 41 -11.95 -5.56 -34.18
N ASP A 42 -12.18 -5.60 -32.86
CA ASP A 42 -13.51 -5.55 -32.25
C ASP A 42 -13.65 -4.38 -31.30
N ALA A 43 -14.64 -3.51 -31.57
CA ALA A 43 -14.94 -2.34 -30.73
C ALA A 43 -15.34 -2.73 -29.30
N GLY A 44 -15.99 -3.90 -29.09
CA GLY A 44 -16.33 -4.42 -27.78
C GLY A 44 -15.11 -4.81 -26.97
N ALA A 45 -14.16 -5.53 -27.58
CA ALA A 45 -12.89 -5.92 -26.97
C ALA A 45 -12.01 -4.69 -26.66
N THR A 46 -11.94 -3.70 -27.58
CA THR A 46 -11.25 -2.42 -27.34
C THR A 46 -11.84 -1.70 -26.13
N LYS A 47 -13.15 -1.61 -26.04
CA LYS A 47 -13.82 -0.95 -24.92
C LYS A 47 -13.55 -1.67 -23.60
N LEU A 48 -13.62 -3.01 -23.56
CA LEU A 48 -13.31 -3.80 -22.37
C LEU A 48 -11.85 -3.61 -21.94
N PHE A 49 -10.93 -3.57 -22.88
CA PHE A 49 -9.50 -3.35 -22.63
C PHE A 49 -9.25 -1.98 -21.99
N VAL A 50 -9.81 -0.90 -22.56
CA VAL A 50 -9.58 0.48 -22.12
C VAL A 50 -10.33 0.82 -20.82
N VAL A 51 -11.53 0.27 -20.62
CA VAL A 51 -12.39 0.62 -19.47
C VAL A 51 -12.11 -0.25 -18.25
N SER A 52 -11.65 -1.49 -18.44
CA SER A 52 -11.47 -2.45 -17.34
C SER A 52 -10.04 -2.96 -17.21
N ARG A 53 -9.46 -3.56 -18.25
CA ARG A 53 -8.17 -4.27 -18.15
C ARG A 53 -7.00 -3.34 -17.85
N LEU A 54 -6.89 -2.27 -18.61
CA LEU A 54 -5.81 -1.29 -18.46
C LEU A 54 -5.90 -0.54 -17.11
N PRO A 55 -7.07 0.01 -16.69
CA PRO A 55 -7.23 0.61 -15.38
C PRO A 55 -6.90 -0.33 -14.24
N ARG A 56 -7.34 -1.59 -14.28
CA ARG A 56 -7.03 -2.58 -13.27
C ARG A 56 -5.51 -2.81 -13.15
N THR A 57 -4.84 -3.08 -14.26
CA THR A 57 -3.39 -3.33 -14.25
C THR A 57 -2.61 -2.13 -13.73
N LEU A 58 -2.97 -0.90 -14.14
CA LEU A 58 -2.38 0.33 -13.63
C LEU A 58 -2.64 0.51 -12.13
N ALA A 59 -3.86 0.27 -11.68
CA ALA A 59 -4.22 0.37 -10.27
C ALA A 59 -3.40 -0.61 -9.41
N VAL A 60 -3.24 -1.86 -9.85
CA VAL A 60 -2.42 -2.88 -9.16
C VAL A 60 -0.96 -2.43 -9.04
N LEU A 61 -0.38 -1.95 -10.15
CA LEU A 61 1.02 -1.49 -10.17
C LEU A 61 1.23 -0.29 -9.24
N ILE A 62 0.37 0.72 -9.34
CA ILE A 62 0.44 1.92 -8.50
C ILE A 62 0.28 1.57 -7.03
N THR A 63 -0.74 0.78 -6.70
CA THR A 63 -1.03 0.36 -5.32
C THR A 63 0.14 -0.40 -4.71
N GLY A 64 0.65 -1.42 -5.42
CA GLY A 64 1.78 -2.22 -4.94
C GLY A 64 3.04 -1.39 -4.73
N ALA A 65 3.38 -0.51 -5.68
CA ALA A 65 4.53 0.39 -5.59
C ALA A 65 4.36 1.40 -4.43
N ALA A 66 3.21 2.08 -4.35
CA ALA A 66 2.98 3.13 -3.37
C ALA A 66 2.93 2.57 -1.94
N LEU A 67 2.27 1.42 -1.71
CA LEU A 67 2.25 0.76 -0.41
C LEU A 67 3.64 0.31 0.05
N ALA A 68 4.44 -0.26 -0.85
CA ALA A 68 5.80 -0.68 -0.52
C ALA A 68 6.70 0.51 -0.18
N VAL A 69 6.61 1.61 -0.94
CA VAL A 69 7.33 2.85 -0.67
C VAL A 69 6.91 3.46 0.66
N SER A 70 5.60 3.62 0.91
CA SER A 70 5.08 4.17 2.15
C SER A 70 5.43 3.30 3.36
N GLY A 71 5.43 1.97 3.21
CA GLY A 71 5.89 1.03 4.21
C GLY A 71 7.36 1.26 4.58
N THR A 72 8.22 1.46 3.58
CA THR A 72 9.64 1.76 3.82
C THR A 72 9.82 3.07 4.60
N VAL A 73 9.10 4.13 4.19
CA VAL A 73 9.14 5.42 4.90
C VAL A 73 8.64 5.26 6.33
N MET A 74 7.54 4.53 6.55
CA MET A 74 6.99 4.26 7.88
C MET A 74 8.01 3.57 8.79
N GLN A 75 8.66 2.51 8.29
CA GLN A 75 9.67 1.76 9.04
C GLN A 75 10.86 2.64 9.46
N MET A 76 11.28 3.58 8.60
CA MET A 76 12.34 4.54 8.94
C MET A 76 11.90 5.56 9.98
N LEU A 77 10.71 6.16 9.81
CA LEU A 77 10.20 7.17 10.74
C LEU A 77 9.98 6.61 12.15
N VAL A 78 9.44 5.40 12.22
CA VAL A 78 9.15 4.71 13.50
C VAL A 78 10.37 3.96 14.03
N ARG A 79 11.44 3.80 13.20
CA ARG A 79 12.64 3.00 13.49
C ARG A 79 12.30 1.57 13.90
N ASN A 80 11.25 1.02 13.27
CA ASN A 80 10.78 -0.33 13.49
C ASN A 80 10.44 -0.99 12.16
N ARG A 81 11.10 -2.11 11.85
CA ARG A 81 10.93 -2.85 10.59
C ARG A 81 9.62 -3.67 10.52
N PHE A 82 8.90 -3.78 11.63
CA PHE A 82 7.67 -4.58 11.72
C PHE A 82 6.39 -3.74 11.67
N VAL A 83 6.50 -2.46 11.34
CA VAL A 83 5.37 -1.55 11.19
C VAL A 83 5.02 -1.39 9.72
N GLU A 84 3.73 -1.37 9.43
CA GLU A 84 3.22 -1.06 8.11
C GLU A 84 2.11 0.00 8.18
N PRO A 85 1.85 0.74 7.09
CA PRO A 85 0.86 1.81 7.06
C PRO A 85 -0.57 1.37 7.41
N MET A 86 -0.94 0.14 7.06
CA MET A 86 -2.30 -0.39 7.30
C MET A 86 -2.61 -0.62 8.79
N THR A 87 -1.58 -0.76 9.66
CA THR A 87 -1.78 -0.93 11.11
C THR A 87 -2.13 0.38 11.84
N ALA A 88 -2.08 1.52 11.15
CA ALA A 88 -2.32 2.85 11.73
C ALA A 88 -3.80 3.24 11.86
N GLY A 89 -4.73 2.30 11.76
CA GLY A 89 -6.18 2.58 11.81
C GLY A 89 -6.74 3.26 10.54
N THR A 90 -5.92 3.43 9.50
CA THR A 90 -6.32 4.08 8.25
C THR A 90 -7.48 3.34 7.57
N GLY A 91 -7.43 2.01 7.57
CA GLY A 91 -8.49 1.18 7.00
C GLY A 91 -9.81 1.35 7.72
N GLN A 92 -9.79 1.31 9.05
CA GLN A 92 -10.97 1.51 9.87
C GLN A 92 -11.53 2.94 9.74
N GLY A 93 -10.63 3.94 9.60
CA GLY A 93 -11.03 5.32 9.28
C GLY A 93 -11.72 5.43 7.93
N ALA A 94 -11.22 4.74 6.91
CA ALA A 94 -11.89 4.66 5.60
C ALA A 94 -13.25 4.00 5.71
N ALA A 95 -13.36 2.88 6.44
CA ALA A 95 -14.63 2.17 6.67
C ALA A 95 -15.67 3.04 7.37
N LEU A 96 -15.27 3.82 8.39
CA LEU A 96 -16.14 4.81 9.03
C LEU A 96 -16.63 5.87 8.03
N GLY A 97 -15.74 6.36 7.16
CA GLY A 97 -16.10 7.33 6.14
C GLY A 97 -17.04 6.79 5.07
N ILE A 98 -16.84 5.54 4.65
CA ILE A 98 -17.75 4.85 3.75
C ILE A 98 -19.15 4.73 4.40
N LEU A 99 -19.18 4.27 5.65
CA LEU A 99 -20.42 4.13 6.41
C LEU A 99 -21.14 5.48 6.56
N LEU A 100 -20.43 6.53 6.97
CA LEU A 100 -20.93 7.88 7.07
C LEU A 100 -21.47 8.38 5.73
N SER A 101 -20.76 8.15 4.64
CA SER A 101 -21.16 8.61 3.31
C SER A 101 -22.42 7.93 2.79
N VAL A 102 -22.62 6.65 3.11
CA VAL A 102 -23.81 5.90 2.66
C VAL A 102 -25.02 6.21 3.52
N THR A 103 -24.84 6.45 4.82
CA THR A 103 -25.94 6.77 5.74
C THR A 103 -26.42 8.21 5.63
N VAL A 104 -25.49 9.17 5.56
CA VAL A 104 -25.84 10.61 5.55
C VAL A 104 -26.08 11.15 4.14
N PHE A 105 -25.35 10.62 3.15
CA PHE A 105 -25.42 11.05 1.76
C PHE A 105 -25.66 9.88 0.80
N PRO A 106 -26.80 9.14 0.90
CA PRO A 106 -27.03 7.93 0.12
C PRO A 106 -27.03 8.20 -1.39
N ALA A 107 -27.55 9.35 -1.83
CA ALA A 107 -27.63 9.76 -3.23
C ALA A 107 -26.30 10.35 -3.79
N ALA A 108 -25.27 10.51 -2.97
CA ALA A 108 -23.99 11.07 -3.44
C ALA A 108 -23.33 10.16 -4.48
N PRO A 109 -22.70 10.72 -5.53
CA PRO A 109 -21.95 9.94 -6.50
C PRO A 109 -20.77 9.23 -5.83
N LEU A 110 -20.36 8.10 -6.43
CA LEU A 110 -19.30 7.26 -5.87
C LEU A 110 -18.02 8.04 -5.53
N MET A 111 -17.60 8.94 -6.42
CA MET A 111 -16.40 9.77 -6.20
C MET A 111 -16.52 10.63 -4.94
N ALA A 112 -17.68 11.22 -4.66
CA ALA A 112 -17.89 11.99 -3.43
C ALA A 112 -17.80 11.10 -2.19
N LYS A 113 -18.35 9.88 -2.24
CA LYS A 113 -18.21 8.89 -1.16
C LYS A 113 -16.74 8.50 -0.93
N MET A 114 -15.98 8.31 -2.00
CA MET A 114 -14.55 8.03 -1.93
C MET A 114 -13.75 9.21 -1.30
N VAL A 115 -14.09 10.45 -1.63
CA VAL A 115 -13.47 11.63 -1.02
C VAL A 115 -13.77 11.70 0.48
N ILE A 116 -15.03 11.50 0.89
CA ILE A 116 -15.40 11.46 2.32
C ILE A 116 -14.61 10.38 3.06
N ALA A 117 -14.56 9.17 2.49
CA ALA A 117 -13.79 8.06 3.07
C ALA A 117 -12.28 8.35 3.14
N SER A 118 -11.73 9.05 2.15
CA SER A 118 -10.32 9.48 2.17
C SER A 118 -10.05 10.50 3.27
N VAL A 119 -10.93 11.48 3.45
CA VAL A 119 -10.80 12.49 4.51
C VAL A 119 -10.88 11.86 5.89
N THR A 120 -11.81 10.95 6.12
CA THR A 120 -11.93 10.24 7.41
C THR A 120 -10.74 9.31 7.67
N ALA A 121 -10.24 8.62 6.64
CA ALA A 121 -9.02 7.82 6.74
C ALA A 121 -7.79 8.67 7.08
N LEU A 122 -7.65 9.83 6.44
CA LEU A 122 -6.59 10.79 6.75
C LEU A 122 -6.72 11.31 8.19
N ALA A 123 -7.94 11.68 8.62
CA ALA A 123 -8.18 12.13 9.99
C ALA A 123 -7.81 11.05 11.01
N ALA A 124 -8.22 9.80 10.79
CA ALA A 124 -7.83 8.67 11.63
C ALA A 124 -6.30 8.49 11.68
N SER A 125 -5.63 8.57 10.55
CA SER A 125 -4.17 8.50 10.50
C SER A 125 -3.51 9.65 11.25
N VAL A 126 -3.98 10.88 11.08
CA VAL A 126 -3.44 12.06 11.81
C VAL A 126 -3.62 11.89 13.33
N ILE A 127 -4.79 11.41 13.78
CA ILE A 127 -5.02 11.13 15.21
C ILE A 127 -4.03 10.07 15.70
N PHE A 128 -3.86 8.97 15.00
CA PHE A 128 -2.85 7.95 15.34
C PHE A 128 -1.46 8.56 15.47
N LEU A 129 -1.07 9.40 14.53
CA LEU A 129 0.23 10.06 14.54
C LEU A 129 0.42 11.02 15.71
N MET A 130 -0.65 11.73 16.09
CA MET A 130 -0.62 12.57 17.30
C MET A 130 -0.40 11.73 18.56
N ILE A 131 -0.99 10.54 18.63
CA ILE A 131 -0.75 9.59 19.72
C ILE A 131 0.70 9.11 19.73
N VAL A 132 1.20 8.62 18.57
CA VAL A 132 2.56 8.11 18.43
C VAL A 132 3.62 9.15 18.80
N ARG A 133 3.42 10.42 18.47
CA ARG A 133 4.32 11.52 18.84
C ARG A 133 4.50 11.72 20.34
N ARG A 134 3.55 11.25 21.15
CA ARG A 134 3.60 11.35 22.62
C ARG A 134 4.25 10.12 23.26
N LEU A 135 4.54 9.09 22.48
CA LEU A 135 5.18 7.86 22.98
C LEU A 135 6.68 8.08 23.22
N PRO A 136 7.27 7.43 24.23
CA PRO A 136 8.70 7.48 24.49
C PRO A 136 9.49 6.92 23.30
N PRO A 137 10.48 7.66 22.76
CA PRO A 137 11.23 7.22 21.59
C PRO A 137 12.08 5.95 21.83
N GLN A 138 12.34 5.61 23.10
CA GLN A 138 13.14 4.45 23.50
C GLN A 138 12.39 3.12 23.44
N GLN A 139 11.05 3.14 23.20
CA GLN A 139 10.22 1.93 23.22
C GLN A 139 9.56 1.68 21.84
N PRO A 140 10.30 1.21 20.85
CA PRO A 140 9.79 1.06 19.47
C PRO A 140 8.63 0.05 19.34
N LEU A 141 8.47 -0.86 20.31
CA LEU A 141 7.36 -1.83 20.32
C LEU A 141 6.02 -1.22 20.70
N LEU A 142 5.99 -0.05 21.35
CA LEU A 142 4.74 0.62 21.70
C LEU A 142 3.96 1.09 20.48
N VAL A 143 4.62 1.47 19.40
CA VAL A 143 3.93 1.99 18.22
C VAL A 143 3.03 0.95 17.55
N PRO A 144 3.47 -0.30 17.26
CA PRO A 144 2.59 -1.35 16.77
C PRO A 144 1.47 -1.70 17.76
N LEU A 145 1.78 -1.76 19.06
CA LEU A 145 0.78 -2.08 20.10
C LEU A 145 -0.32 -1.01 20.15
N VAL A 146 0.06 0.26 20.19
CA VAL A 146 -0.89 1.38 20.15
C VAL A 146 -1.69 1.39 18.84
N GLY A 147 -1.03 1.06 17.72
CA GLY A 147 -1.70 0.91 16.42
C GLY A 147 -2.79 -0.17 16.44
N MET A 148 -2.50 -1.33 17.01
CA MET A 148 -3.49 -2.42 17.16
C MET A 148 -4.65 -2.01 18.07
N VAL A 149 -4.39 -1.38 19.21
CA VAL A 149 -5.44 -0.93 20.12
C VAL A 149 -6.30 0.16 19.49
N TYR A 150 -5.66 1.17 18.87
CA TYR A 150 -6.34 2.26 18.18
C TYR A 150 -7.18 1.74 17.00
N GLY A 151 -6.61 0.89 16.15
CA GLY A 151 -7.31 0.25 15.05
C GLY A 151 -8.46 -0.64 15.54
N GLY A 152 -8.28 -1.35 16.67
CA GLY A 152 -9.31 -2.15 17.32
C GLY A 152 -10.50 -1.30 17.80
N ILE A 153 -10.24 -0.15 18.43
CA ILE A 153 -11.28 0.80 18.86
C ILE A 153 -12.07 1.31 17.64
N LEU A 154 -11.39 1.78 16.61
CA LEU A 154 -12.05 2.24 15.39
C LEU A 154 -12.83 1.11 14.70
N GLY A 155 -12.26 -0.11 14.67
CA GLY A 155 -12.92 -1.29 14.12
C GLY A 155 -14.21 -1.65 14.88
N ALA A 156 -14.19 -1.58 16.21
CA ALA A 156 -15.38 -1.80 17.03
C ALA A 156 -16.46 -0.74 16.75
N MET A 157 -16.08 0.52 16.55
CA MET A 157 -17.01 1.59 16.15
C MET A 157 -17.63 1.30 14.78
N VAL A 158 -16.80 0.88 13.80
CA VAL A 158 -17.27 0.52 12.46
C VAL A 158 -18.31 -0.60 12.55
N VAL A 159 -18.00 -1.68 13.26
CA VAL A 159 -18.89 -2.84 13.41
C VAL A 159 -20.20 -2.43 14.10
N PHE A 160 -20.12 -1.66 15.16
CA PHE A 160 -21.29 -1.19 15.90
C PHE A 160 -22.24 -0.37 15.00
N PHE A 161 -21.74 0.65 14.33
CA PHE A 161 -22.56 1.49 13.46
C PHE A 161 -23.04 0.74 12.21
N ALA A 162 -22.21 -0.10 11.61
CA ALA A 162 -22.57 -0.91 10.45
C ALA A 162 -23.66 -1.94 10.78
N TYR A 163 -23.65 -2.52 12.00
CA TYR A 163 -24.69 -3.40 12.49
C TYR A 163 -26.02 -2.67 12.69
N GLN A 164 -26.00 -1.48 13.29
CA GLN A 164 -27.21 -0.68 13.52
C GLN A 164 -27.86 -0.15 12.23
N THR A 165 -27.11 -0.09 11.15
CA THR A 165 -27.57 0.42 9.84
C THR A 165 -27.77 -0.68 8.77
N ASP A 166 -27.61 -1.95 9.16
CA ASP A 166 -27.64 -3.12 8.25
C ASP A 166 -26.62 -3.05 7.09
N LEU A 167 -25.51 -2.32 7.29
CA LEU A 167 -24.46 -2.11 6.29
C LEU A 167 -23.20 -2.95 6.55
N LEU A 168 -23.24 -3.92 7.47
CA LEU A 168 -22.06 -4.71 7.86
C LEU A 168 -21.42 -5.43 6.67
N GLN A 169 -22.25 -6.06 5.83
CA GLN A 169 -21.77 -6.75 4.64
C GLN A 169 -21.23 -5.77 3.58
N TYR A 170 -21.88 -4.64 3.41
CA TYR A 170 -21.42 -3.60 2.48
C TYR A 170 -20.02 -3.11 2.85
N VAL A 171 -19.79 -2.77 4.13
CA VAL A 171 -18.49 -2.33 4.62
C VAL A 171 -17.44 -3.44 4.48
N SER A 172 -17.79 -4.68 4.81
CA SER A 172 -16.85 -5.81 4.71
C SER A 172 -16.40 -6.08 3.27
N VAL A 173 -17.29 -5.97 2.30
CA VAL A 173 -16.96 -6.08 0.85
C VAL A 173 -16.01 -4.95 0.43
N TRP A 174 -16.28 -3.73 0.86
CA TRP A 174 -15.41 -2.58 0.55
C TRP A 174 -14.02 -2.70 1.17
N MET A 175 -13.92 -3.32 2.33
CA MET A 175 -12.64 -3.49 3.02
C MET A 175 -11.79 -4.65 2.47
N ASN A 176 -12.40 -5.55 1.69
CA ASN A 176 -11.65 -6.60 1.02
C ASN A 176 -10.76 -6.00 -0.08
N GLY A 177 -9.46 -6.27 0.01
CA GLY A 177 -8.50 -5.80 -0.98
C GLY A 177 -8.70 -6.49 -2.32
N GLU A 178 -9.44 -5.84 -3.24
CA GLU A 178 -9.73 -6.41 -4.55
C GLU A 178 -9.70 -5.36 -5.68
N PHE A 179 -9.37 -5.80 -6.88
CA PHE A 179 -9.30 -4.96 -8.07
C PHE A 179 -10.41 -5.25 -9.08
N SER A 180 -11.36 -6.12 -8.77
CA SER A 180 -12.48 -6.49 -9.67
C SER A 180 -13.38 -5.30 -9.99
N GLY A 181 -13.60 -4.43 -9.01
CA GLY A 181 -14.40 -3.20 -9.13
C GLY A 181 -13.68 -2.00 -9.75
N VAL A 182 -12.39 -2.14 -10.10
CA VAL A 182 -11.59 -1.04 -10.64
C VAL A 182 -11.88 -0.86 -12.13
N LEU A 183 -12.48 0.28 -12.46
CA LEU A 183 -12.82 0.70 -13.81
C LEU A 183 -12.32 2.13 -14.05
N LYS A 184 -12.28 2.54 -15.31
CA LYS A 184 -12.07 3.95 -15.68
C LYS A 184 -13.11 4.84 -14.99
N GLY A 185 -12.68 5.90 -14.32
CA GLY A 185 -13.51 6.77 -13.47
C GLY A 185 -13.54 6.38 -11.98
N ARG A 186 -12.83 5.33 -11.56
CA ARG A 186 -12.79 4.88 -10.16
C ARG A 186 -11.39 4.74 -9.57
N TYR A 187 -10.35 4.68 -10.38
CA TYR A 187 -8.97 4.46 -9.93
C TYR A 187 -8.10 5.73 -9.95
N GLU A 188 -8.64 6.82 -10.45
CA GLU A 188 -7.91 8.06 -10.70
C GLU A 188 -7.30 8.66 -9.43
N LEU A 189 -7.91 8.40 -8.27
CA LEU A 189 -7.34 8.80 -6.98
C LEU A 189 -5.98 8.15 -6.70
N LEU A 190 -5.71 6.97 -7.26
CA LEU A 190 -4.41 6.30 -7.09
C LEU A 190 -3.26 7.06 -7.75
N TRP A 191 -3.51 7.90 -8.76
CA TRP A 191 -2.47 8.75 -9.33
C TRP A 191 -1.89 9.72 -8.29
N LEU A 192 -2.71 10.21 -7.36
CA LEU A 192 -2.20 11.02 -6.25
C LEU A 192 -1.32 10.16 -5.30
N ALA A 193 -1.65 8.89 -5.10
CA ALA A 193 -0.78 7.97 -4.36
C ALA A 193 0.56 7.74 -5.09
N ALA A 194 0.54 7.62 -6.43
CA ALA A 194 1.76 7.52 -7.24
C ALA A 194 2.62 8.79 -7.13
N ILE A 195 2.02 9.96 -7.25
CA ILE A 195 2.71 11.25 -7.09
C ILE A 195 3.33 11.36 -5.69
N THR A 196 2.59 10.94 -4.65
CA THR A 196 3.09 10.92 -3.27
C THR A 196 4.25 9.95 -3.09
N ALA A 197 4.23 8.78 -3.73
CA ALA A 197 5.35 7.84 -3.72
C ALA A 197 6.59 8.42 -4.42
N ILE A 198 6.42 9.12 -5.53
CA ILE A 198 7.50 9.87 -6.21
C ILE A 198 8.06 10.98 -5.31
N PHE A 199 7.20 11.72 -4.63
CA PHE A 199 7.62 12.71 -3.63
C PHE A 199 8.46 12.06 -2.53
N CYS A 200 8.07 10.90 -1.98
CA CYS A 200 8.87 10.16 -1.02
C CYS A 200 10.26 9.80 -1.55
N TYR A 201 10.38 9.47 -2.84
CA TYR A 201 11.67 9.23 -3.48
C TYR A 201 12.53 10.51 -3.59
N ILE A 202 11.93 11.65 -3.91
CA ILE A 202 12.65 12.93 -4.00
C ILE A 202 13.24 13.32 -2.64
N VAL A 203 12.50 13.08 -1.55
CA VAL A 203 12.91 13.41 -0.16
C VAL A 203 13.55 12.23 0.57
N ALA A 204 13.93 11.15 -0.13
CA ALA A 204 14.42 9.90 0.44
C ALA A 204 15.63 10.06 1.38
N ASP A 205 16.55 10.97 1.04
CA ASP A 205 17.74 11.21 1.84
C ASP A 205 17.40 11.77 3.23
N HIS A 206 16.40 12.65 3.31
CA HIS A 206 15.91 13.20 4.59
C HIS A 206 15.30 12.10 5.47
N PHE A 207 14.53 11.17 4.88
CA PHE A 207 13.98 10.03 5.61
C PHE A 207 15.07 9.05 6.07
N SER A 208 16.11 8.84 5.26
CA SER A 208 17.27 8.02 5.64
C SER A 208 17.97 8.59 6.87
N ILE A 209 18.18 9.91 6.92
CA ILE A 209 18.81 10.59 8.05
C ILE A 209 17.94 10.50 9.31
N ILE A 210 16.61 10.68 9.20
CA ILE A 210 15.69 10.51 10.34
C ILE A 210 15.76 9.09 10.91
N GLY A 211 15.90 8.08 10.06
CA GLY A 211 16.08 6.70 10.47
C GLY A 211 17.29 6.45 11.36
N MET A 212 18.33 7.31 11.28
CA MET A 212 19.51 7.24 12.15
C MET A 212 19.26 7.74 13.58
N GLY A 213 18.17 8.49 13.79
CA GLY A 213 17.73 8.98 15.11
C GLY A 213 17.70 10.49 15.25
N HIS A 214 17.08 10.93 16.34
CA HIS A 214 16.79 12.34 16.59
C HIS A 214 18.06 13.20 16.71
N GLU A 215 19.03 12.76 17.51
CA GLU A 215 20.27 13.52 17.75
C GLU A 215 21.12 13.68 16.49
N ILE A 216 21.27 12.58 15.73
CA ILE A 216 22.04 12.59 14.47
C ILE A 216 21.35 13.52 13.45
N SER A 217 20.03 13.48 13.37
CA SER A 217 19.26 14.31 12.43
C SER A 217 19.45 15.80 12.71
N ILE A 218 19.42 16.21 13.99
CA ILE A 218 19.61 17.62 14.39
C ILE A 218 21.07 18.05 14.14
N ASN A 219 22.04 17.21 14.47
CA ASN A 219 23.45 17.51 14.25
C ASN A 219 23.78 17.69 12.76
N LEU A 220 23.02 17.03 11.87
CA LEU A 220 23.11 17.21 10.41
C LEU A 220 22.26 18.40 9.90
N GLY A 221 21.68 19.21 10.79
CA GLY A 221 20.93 20.42 10.43
C GLY A 221 19.49 20.18 9.94
N LEU A 222 18.94 18.99 10.12
CA LEU A 222 17.57 18.69 9.70
C LEU A 222 16.54 19.14 10.74
N ASN A 223 15.46 19.72 10.27
CA ASN A 223 14.27 19.92 11.10
C ASN A 223 13.52 18.60 11.27
N TYR A 224 13.88 17.82 12.30
CA TYR A 224 13.31 16.51 12.59
C TYR A 224 11.78 16.50 12.59
N LYS A 225 11.13 17.50 13.22
CA LYS A 225 9.66 17.58 13.32
C LYS A 225 9.01 17.76 11.96
N GLN A 226 9.60 18.59 11.10
CA GLN A 226 9.05 18.88 9.77
C GLN A 226 9.17 17.67 8.86
N VAL A 227 10.33 17.01 8.81
CA VAL A 227 10.53 15.82 7.96
C VAL A 227 9.68 14.65 8.45
N MET A 228 9.57 14.46 9.78
CA MET A 228 8.65 13.49 10.37
C MET A 228 7.20 13.75 9.91
N LEU A 229 6.73 15.00 10.00
CA LEU A 229 5.37 15.37 9.59
C LEU A 229 5.13 15.11 8.10
N MET A 230 6.07 15.49 7.24
CA MET A 230 5.98 15.23 5.79
C MET A 230 5.84 13.75 5.47
N GLY A 231 6.68 12.91 6.08
CA GLY A 231 6.59 11.47 5.86
C GLY A 231 5.28 10.86 6.36
N LEU A 232 4.81 11.29 7.52
CA LEU A 232 3.55 10.81 8.08
C LEU A 232 2.34 11.22 7.23
N ILE A 233 2.31 12.44 6.71
CA ILE A 233 1.27 12.89 5.77
C ILE A 233 1.33 12.06 4.47
N ALA A 234 2.52 11.83 3.92
CA ALA A 234 2.69 11.03 2.73
C ALA A 234 2.18 9.59 2.90
N ILE A 235 2.53 8.94 4.01
CA ILE A 235 2.04 7.61 4.36
C ILE A 235 0.52 7.59 4.48
N SER A 236 -0.06 8.58 5.16
CA SER A 236 -1.51 8.68 5.36
C SER A 236 -2.25 8.85 4.04
N ILE A 237 -1.74 9.68 3.12
CA ILE A 237 -2.32 9.89 1.79
C ILE A 237 -2.31 8.58 1.00
N VAL A 238 -1.15 7.91 0.89
CA VAL A 238 -1.03 6.65 0.16
C VAL A 238 -1.98 5.60 0.72
N SER A 239 -2.00 5.42 2.05
CA SER A 239 -2.83 4.42 2.70
C SER A 239 -4.32 4.70 2.52
N ALA A 240 -4.76 5.95 2.74
CA ALA A 240 -6.15 6.35 2.62
C ALA A 240 -6.67 6.16 1.19
N LEU A 241 -5.93 6.64 0.18
CA LEU A 241 -6.32 6.53 -1.22
C LEU A 241 -6.35 5.08 -1.69
N THR A 242 -5.39 4.26 -1.23
CA THR A 242 -5.37 2.83 -1.54
C THR A 242 -6.59 2.12 -0.96
N VAL A 243 -6.83 2.28 0.36
CA VAL A 243 -7.95 1.59 1.02
C VAL A 243 -9.29 1.98 0.42
N VAL A 244 -9.47 3.26 0.13
CA VAL A 244 -10.74 3.76 -0.44
C VAL A 244 -10.97 3.26 -1.86
N THR A 245 -9.90 3.05 -2.64
CA THR A 245 -10.02 2.65 -4.06
C THR A 245 -10.10 1.13 -4.23
N VAL A 246 -9.30 0.39 -3.48
CA VAL A 246 -9.11 -1.06 -3.68
C VAL A 246 -9.26 -1.90 -2.42
N GLY A 247 -9.54 -1.29 -1.27
CA GLY A 247 -9.62 -1.98 0.01
C GLY A 247 -8.25 -2.22 0.65
N MET A 248 -8.23 -3.05 1.70
CA MET A 248 -7.03 -3.35 2.47
C MET A 248 -6.21 -4.47 1.84
N ILE A 249 -4.92 -4.21 1.60
CA ILE A 249 -3.96 -5.22 1.15
C ILE A 249 -2.86 -5.29 2.22
N PRO A 250 -2.94 -6.23 3.17
CA PRO A 250 -2.00 -6.33 4.28
C PRO A 250 -0.63 -6.82 3.81
N PHE A 251 0.39 -6.59 4.63
CA PHE A 251 1.76 -7.07 4.48
C PHE A 251 2.60 -6.48 3.34
N VAL A 252 2.03 -5.76 2.37
CA VAL A 252 2.83 -5.18 1.27
C VAL A 252 3.87 -4.21 1.82
N GLY A 253 3.44 -3.28 2.66
CA GLY A 253 4.31 -2.28 3.30
C GLY A 253 5.25 -2.84 4.36
N LEU A 254 5.08 -4.11 4.74
CA LEU A 254 5.93 -4.78 5.71
C LEU A 254 6.94 -5.70 5.03
N VAL A 255 6.46 -6.59 4.16
CA VAL A 255 7.27 -7.67 3.57
C VAL A 255 8.26 -7.13 2.54
N VAL A 256 7.80 -6.29 1.62
CA VAL A 256 8.62 -5.81 0.51
C VAL A 256 9.82 -4.99 0.98
N PRO A 257 9.67 -3.99 1.86
CA PRO A 257 10.80 -3.25 2.40
C PRO A 257 11.82 -4.12 3.12
N ASN A 258 11.34 -5.09 3.90
CA ASN A 258 12.21 -6.00 4.65
C ASN A 258 13.05 -6.90 3.74
N ILE A 259 12.49 -7.40 2.63
CA ILE A 259 13.23 -8.19 1.65
C ILE A 259 14.32 -7.34 0.99
N ILE A 260 13.97 -6.12 0.56
CA ILE A 260 14.90 -5.22 -0.13
C ILE A 260 16.01 -4.74 0.82
N SER A 261 15.67 -4.31 2.05
CA SER A 261 16.66 -3.88 3.05
C SER A 261 17.66 -4.98 3.37
N ARG A 262 17.25 -6.24 3.49
CA ARG A 262 18.16 -7.38 3.70
C ARG A 262 19.14 -7.63 2.55
N ARG A 263 18.79 -7.22 1.32
CA ARG A 263 19.62 -7.44 0.12
C ARG A 263 20.48 -6.23 -0.26
N MET A 264 19.94 -5.01 -0.06
CA MET A 264 20.54 -3.77 -0.56
C MET A 264 20.93 -2.79 0.55
N GLY A 265 20.59 -3.09 1.82
CA GLY A 265 20.79 -2.17 2.95
C GLY A 265 19.68 -1.12 3.07
N ASP A 266 19.93 -0.12 3.94
CA ASP A 266 18.90 0.82 4.39
C ASP A 266 19.01 2.22 3.73
N ASN A 267 19.80 2.36 2.67
CA ASN A 267 19.88 3.62 1.92
C ASN A 267 18.63 3.77 1.04
N LEU A 268 17.68 4.61 1.46
CA LEU A 268 16.39 4.78 0.77
C LEU A 268 16.55 5.24 -0.67
N ARG A 269 17.48 6.16 -0.95
CA ARG A 269 17.72 6.66 -2.31
C ARG A 269 18.04 5.54 -3.30
N ALA A 270 18.79 4.55 -2.84
CA ALA A 270 19.17 3.40 -3.65
C ALA A 270 18.10 2.30 -3.69
N THR A 271 17.34 2.13 -2.60
CA THR A 271 16.44 0.98 -2.42
C THR A 271 15.00 1.24 -2.84
N LEU A 272 14.49 2.49 -2.76
CA LEU A 272 13.09 2.80 -3.06
C LEU A 272 12.65 2.41 -4.47
N PRO A 273 13.45 2.60 -5.56
CA PRO A 273 13.04 2.13 -6.88
C PRO A 273 12.84 0.61 -6.95
N ALA A 274 13.75 -0.15 -6.34
CA ALA A 274 13.63 -1.61 -6.27
C ALA A 274 12.43 -2.03 -5.41
N THR A 275 12.18 -1.32 -4.31
CA THR A 275 11.03 -1.54 -3.43
C THR A 275 9.72 -1.31 -4.18
N ALA A 276 9.61 -0.22 -4.93
CA ALA A 276 8.43 0.08 -5.74
C ALA A 276 8.18 -1.00 -6.80
N MET A 277 9.23 -1.40 -7.54
CA MET A 277 9.14 -2.45 -8.56
C MET A 277 8.75 -3.80 -7.96
N MET A 278 9.34 -4.17 -6.83
CA MET A 278 9.03 -5.43 -6.15
C MET A 278 7.61 -5.42 -5.60
N GLY A 279 7.16 -4.31 -4.98
CA GLY A 279 5.80 -4.14 -4.48
C GLY A 279 4.77 -4.25 -5.61
N ALA A 280 4.98 -3.53 -6.70
CA ALA A 280 4.16 -3.63 -7.91
C ALA A 280 4.09 -5.07 -8.44
N GLY A 281 5.24 -5.73 -8.58
CA GLY A 281 5.32 -7.10 -9.09
C GLY A 281 4.66 -8.14 -8.20
N MET A 282 4.83 -8.06 -6.89
CA MET A 282 4.23 -9.01 -5.94
C MET A 282 2.72 -8.87 -5.87
N VAL A 283 2.19 -7.64 -5.82
CA VAL A 283 0.73 -7.41 -5.82
C VAL A 283 0.14 -7.83 -7.16
N LEU A 284 0.81 -7.55 -8.28
CA LEU A 284 0.37 -7.96 -9.61
C LEU A 284 0.36 -9.48 -9.78
N ALA A 285 1.39 -10.17 -9.31
CA ALA A 285 1.43 -11.63 -9.30
C ALA A 285 0.28 -12.22 -8.46
N SER A 286 -0.01 -11.63 -7.30
CA SER A 286 -1.12 -12.05 -6.43
C SER A 286 -2.49 -11.78 -7.07
N ASP A 287 -2.65 -10.68 -7.81
CA ASP A 287 -3.87 -10.38 -8.58
C ASP A 287 -4.08 -11.41 -9.70
N ILE A 288 -3.03 -11.76 -10.45
CA ILE A 288 -3.09 -12.79 -11.49
C ILE A 288 -3.43 -14.17 -10.87
N LEU A 289 -2.77 -14.53 -9.76
CA LEU A 289 -3.08 -15.76 -9.03
C LEU A 289 -4.52 -15.79 -8.55
N GLY A 290 -5.03 -14.70 -7.97
CA GLY A 290 -6.44 -14.60 -7.52
C GLY A 290 -7.44 -14.84 -8.63
N ARG A 291 -7.12 -14.41 -9.86
CA ARG A 291 -7.95 -14.64 -11.06
C ARG A 291 -7.86 -16.05 -11.63
N LEU A 292 -6.75 -16.76 -11.40
CA LEU A 292 -6.52 -18.09 -11.97
C LEU A 292 -6.95 -19.22 -11.03
N LEU A 293 -6.79 -19.05 -9.69
CA LEU A 293 -6.97 -20.13 -8.72
C LEU A 293 -8.40 -20.68 -8.66
N ARG A 294 -9.40 -19.89 -8.92
CA ARG A 294 -10.82 -20.29 -8.83
C ARG A 294 -11.64 -19.86 -10.05
N TYR A 295 -11.06 -19.93 -11.22
CA TYR A 295 -11.75 -19.54 -12.46
C TYR A 295 -13.16 -20.19 -12.57
N PRO A 296 -14.23 -19.46 -12.98
CA PRO A 296 -14.27 -18.05 -13.41
C PRO A 296 -14.41 -17.03 -12.27
N PHE A 297 -14.45 -17.45 -11.03
CA PHE A 297 -14.52 -16.57 -9.87
C PHE A 297 -13.15 -15.99 -9.52
N GLU A 298 -13.13 -14.83 -8.91
CA GLU A 298 -11.89 -14.18 -8.48
C GLU A 298 -11.75 -14.25 -6.96
N ILE A 299 -10.52 -14.51 -6.48
CA ILE A 299 -10.17 -14.42 -5.06
C ILE A 299 -9.60 -13.02 -4.82
N PRO A 300 -10.08 -12.25 -3.81
CA PRO A 300 -9.54 -10.95 -3.49
C PRO A 300 -8.02 -10.97 -3.29
N VAL A 301 -7.32 -10.00 -3.88
CA VAL A 301 -5.85 -9.89 -3.78
C VAL A 301 -5.41 -9.75 -2.32
N GLY A 302 -6.18 -9.04 -1.50
CA GLY A 302 -5.92 -8.90 -0.06
C GLY A 302 -5.82 -10.25 0.64
N SER A 303 -6.68 -11.22 0.27
CA SER A 303 -6.64 -12.58 0.82
C SER A 303 -5.42 -13.36 0.29
N VAL A 304 -5.17 -13.33 -1.01
CA VAL A 304 -4.04 -14.04 -1.63
C VAL A 304 -2.71 -13.51 -1.08
N PHE A 305 -2.53 -12.18 -1.11
CA PHE A 305 -1.33 -11.56 -0.60
C PHE A 305 -1.22 -11.67 0.92
N GLY A 306 -2.34 -11.66 1.64
CA GLY A 306 -2.39 -11.88 3.08
C GLY A 306 -1.75 -13.22 3.48
N VAL A 307 -2.10 -14.30 2.79
CA VAL A 307 -1.50 -15.62 3.04
C VAL A 307 -0.02 -15.65 2.64
N ILE A 308 0.32 -15.20 1.42
CA ILE A 308 1.70 -15.18 0.93
C ILE A 308 2.57 -14.30 1.83
N GLY A 309 2.09 -13.10 2.15
CA GLY A 309 2.78 -12.13 2.98
C GLY A 309 3.01 -12.63 4.41
N ALA A 310 2.02 -13.30 5.01
CA ALA A 310 2.16 -13.89 6.34
C ALA A 310 3.25 -14.97 6.36
N VAL A 311 3.29 -15.87 5.37
CA VAL A 311 4.32 -16.91 5.25
C VAL A 311 5.72 -16.28 5.08
N ILE A 312 5.85 -15.29 4.19
CA ILE A 312 7.12 -14.59 3.99
C ILE A 312 7.52 -13.83 5.26
N PHE A 313 6.58 -13.20 5.94
CA PHE A 313 6.84 -12.49 7.20
C PHE A 313 7.36 -13.43 8.29
N LEU A 314 6.72 -14.58 8.49
CA LEU A 314 7.19 -15.60 9.42
C LEU A 314 8.60 -16.07 9.06
N TRP A 315 8.86 -16.33 7.78
CA TRP A 315 10.21 -16.66 7.34
C TRP A 315 11.21 -15.56 7.63
N LEU A 316 10.84 -14.29 7.43
CA LEU A 316 11.69 -13.13 7.75
C LEU A 316 12.01 -13.02 9.24
N LEU A 317 11.09 -13.42 10.13
CA LEU A 317 11.32 -13.42 11.58
C LEU A 317 12.33 -14.47 12.00
N TYR A 318 12.25 -15.69 11.44
CA TYR A 318 13.12 -16.81 11.80
C TYR A 318 14.42 -16.85 11.00
N ALA A 319 14.49 -16.21 9.87
CA ALA A 319 15.71 -16.19 9.06
C ALA A 319 16.81 -15.39 9.78
N PRO A 320 18.00 -16.00 10.00
CA PRO A 320 19.09 -15.31 10.67
C PRO A 320 19.44 -14.01 9.96
N ALA A 321 19.60 -12.93 10.73
CA ALA A 321 20.07 -11.67 10.19
C ALA A 321 21.45 -11.94 9.55
N ARG A 322 21.54 -11.89 8.23
CA ARG A 322 22.84 -11.86 7.56
C ARG A 322 23.49 -10.54 7.97
N HIS A 323 24.35 -10.60 8.98
CA HIS A 323 25.28 -9.51 9.23
C HIS A 323 26.06 -9.33 7.92
N ALA A 324 25.84 -8.20 7.26
CA ALA A 324 26.72 -7.78 6.18
C ALA A 324 28.11 -7.63 6.83
N ARG A 325 29.00 -8.61 6.56
CA ARG A 325 30.42 -8.51 6.80
C ARG A 325 31.03 -7.46 5.91
#